data_9893d81786a42264fb6cb1287156d7ef
#
_entry.id   9893d81786a42264fb6cb1287156d7ef
#
_cell.length_a   1.000
_cell.length_b   1.000
_cell.length_c   1.000
_cell.angle_alpha   90.00
_cell.angle_beta   90.00
_cell.angle_gamma   90.00
#
_symmetry.space_group_name_H-M   'P 1'
#
loop_
_entity.id
_entity.type
_entity.pdbx_description
1 polymer ?
#
loop_
_entity_poly.entity_id
_entity_poly.type
_entity_poly.pdbx_seq_one_letter_code
_entity_poly.pdbx_strand_id
1 'polypeptide(L)'
;MAILVDYNQIFIANLMKQPEIHVRGTADEDLVRHMVLNSLRSYRTKFKNEYGELIICCDNNKNWRKTIFPEYKAHRKVGREKSSLDWNDIFQTLNKIRREIRDVFPYLVIEVEGAEADDVIAIMTEILLKEQNLILSGDKDFGQLQKYDNVFQFNPMRKHFVEIDDPEKFLKEQILRGDKGDGVPNFLSPSDTFVSGSRQVPLSRTKVSKWIDMEPEIFCNYEMAVGYQRNKEMVQLSSDVIPDDVSISILEC
;
A
#
# COMPACT_ATOMS: atom_id res chain seq x y z
N MET A 1 -3.76 11.79 -17.01
CA MET A 1 -4.14 10.36 -17.07
C MET A 1 -2.91 9.53 -16.77
N ALA A 2 -3.00 8.63 -15.81
CA ALA A 2 -1.91 7.72 -15.48
C ALA A 2 -2.40 6.36 -14.99
N ILE A 3 -1.57 5.33 -15.24
CA ILE A 3 -1.72 4.01 -14.61
C ILE A 3 -0.68 3.95 -13.49
N LEU A 4 -1.14 4.11 -12.25
CA LEU A 4 -0.30 4.10 -11.04
C LEU A 4 -0.06 2.65 -10.62
N VAL A 5 1.17 2.19 -10.73
CA VAL A 5 1.54 0.79 -10.53
C VAL A 5 2.20 0.61 -9.17
N ASP A 6 1.60 -0.18 -8.30
CA ASP A 6 2.24 -0.70 -7.10
C ASP A 6 3.30 -1.74 -7.51
N TYR A 7 4.55 -1.29 -7.61
CA TYR A 7 5.64 -2.10 -8.12
C TYR A 7 5.92 -3.33 -7.25
N ASN A 8 5.97 -3.14 -5.95
CA ASN A 8 6.31 -4.21 -5.03
C ASN A 8 5.28 -5.34 -5.10
N GLN A 9 4.00 -5.00 -5.21
CA GLN A 9 2.96 -6.00 -5.36
C GLN A 9 3.08 -6.74 -6.70
N ILE A 10 3.32 -6.03 -7.81
CA ILE A 10 3.53 -6.66 -9.13
C ILE A 10 4.73 -7.60 -9.10
N PHE A 11 5.86 -7.15 -8.51
CA PHE A 11 7.06 -7.97 -8.40
C PHE A 11 6.79 -9.25 -7.58
N ILE A 12 6.31 -9.11 -6.36
CA ILE A 12 6.06 -10.23 -5.45
C ILE A 12 5.02 -11.20 -6.05
N ALA A 13 3.97 -10.67 -6.67
CA ALA A 13 2.96 -11.52 -7.33
C ALA A 13 3.53 -12.36 -8.48
N ASN A 14 4.49 -11.83 -9.25
CA ASN A 14 5.16 -12.59 -10.30
C ASN A 14 6.18 -13.58 -9.73
N LEU A 15 6.94 -13.18 -8.72
CA LEU A 15 7.89 -14.06 -8.03
C LEU A 15 7.18 -15.29 -7.44
N MET A 16 6.06 -15.09 -6.73
CA MET A 16 5.33 -16.19 -6.09
C MET A 16 4.62 -17.13 -7.06
N LYS A 17 4.52 -16.79 -8.34
CA LYS A 17 4.05 -17.70 -9.40
C LYS A 17 5.10 -18.68 -9.87
N GLN A 18 6.38 -18.46 -9.54
CA GLN A 18 7.44 -19.38 -9.90
C GLN A 18 7.38 -20.62 -9.01
N PRO A 19 7.20 -21.84 -9.55
CA PRO A 19 7.15 -23.05 -8.73
C PRO A 19 8.43 -23.27 -7.94
N GLU A 20 9.57 -22.89 -8.52
CA GLU A 20 10.90 -23.12 -7.96
C GLU A 20 11.23 -22.25 -6.75
N ILE A 21 10.57 -21.09 -6.57
CA ILE A 21 10.81 -20.23 -5.41
C ILE A 21 10.52 -20.96 -4.10
N HIS A 22 9.51 -21.81 -4.09
CA HIS A 22 9.12 -22.58 -2.91
C HIS A 22 10.06 -23.77 -2.62
N VAL A 23 10.89 -24.15 -3.60
CA VAL A 23 11.85 -25.26 -3.47
C VAL A 23 13.25 -24.72 -3.15
N ARG A 24 13.70 -23.71 -3.87
CA ARG A 24 15.06 -23.16 -3.77
C ARG A 24 15.17 -22.04 -2.71
N GLY A 25 14.08 -21.36 -2.43
CA GLY A 25 14.04 -20.22 -1.53
C GLY A 25 14.62 -18.92 -2.10
N THR A 26 15.21 -18.96 -3.31
CA THR A 26 15.84 -17.83 -4.00
C THR A 26 15.11 -17.50 -5.30
N ALA A 27 15.22 -16.23 -5.74
CA ALA A 27 14.63 -15.78 -6.99
C ALA A 27 15.43 -16.27 -8.20
N ASP A 28 14.75 -16.79 -9.23
CA ASP A 28 15.33 -16.84 -10.57
C ASP A 28 15.21 -15.43 -11.18
N GLU A 29 16.30 -14.69 -11.14
CA GLU A 29 16.34 -13.28 -11.52
C GLU A 29 15.88 -13.04 -12.96
N ASP A 30 16.34 -13.87 -13.91
CA ASP A 30 16.00 -13.69 -15.32
C ASP A 30 14.53 -14.01 -15.58
N LEU A 31 14.01 -15.05 -14.94
CA LEU A 31 12.62 -15.43 -15.06
C LEU A 31 11.70 -14.36 -14.43
N VAL A 32 12.00 -13.89 -13.21
CA VAL A 32 11.16 -12.88 -12.57
C VAL A 32 11.21 -11.54 -13.32
N ARG A 33 12.39 -11.15 -13.83
CA ARG A 33 12.54 -9.99 -14.71
C ARG A 33 11.61 -10.09 -15.92
N HIS A 34 11.68 -11.21 -16.62
CA HIS A 34 10.83 -11.46 -17.78
C HIS A 34 9.33 -11.38 -17.42
N MET A 35 8.92 -12.00 -16.33
CA MET A 35 7.52 -11.99 -15.89
C MET A 35 7.04 -10.60 -15.49
N VAL A 36 7.86 -9.83 -14.78
CA VAL A 36 7.54 -8.45 -14.37
C VAL A 36 7.38 -7.55 -15.60
N LEU A 37 8.36 -7.56 -16.51
CA LEU A 37 8.31 -6.75 -17.73
C LEU A 37 7.13 -7.13 -18.64
N ASN A 38 6.82 -8.40 -18.78
CA ASN A 38 5.64 -8.84 -19.53
C ASN A 38 4.33 -8.40 -18.85
N SER A 39 4.28 -8.41 -17.52
CA SER A 39 3.12 -7.92 -16.78
C SER A 39 2.90 -6.44 -17.02
N LEU A 40 3.94 -5.62 -16.87
CA LEU A 40 3.89 -4.16 -17.14
C LEU A 40 3.45 -3.88 -18.58
N ARG A 41 4.08 -4.54 -19.56
CA ARG A 41 3.71 -4.41 -20.97
C ARG A 41 2.25 -4.80 -21.23
N SER A 42 1.78 -5.88 -20.64
CA SER A 42 0.40 -6.37 -20.82
C SER A 42 -0.60 -5.36 -20.27
N TYR A 43 -0.37 -4.83 -19.07
CA TYR A 43 -1.26 -3.84 -18.46
C TYR A 43 -1.23 -2.51 -19.20
N ARG A 44 -0.04 -2.06 -19.63
CA ARG A 44 0.07 -0.89 -20.51
C ARG A 44 -0.74 -1.07 -21.78
N THR A 45 -0.58 -2.18 -22.48
CA THR A 45 -1.33 -2.47 -23.71
C THR A 45 -2.82 -2.48 -23.48
N LYS A 46 -3.26 -3.02 -22.35
CA LYS A 46 -4.68 -3.14 -22.01
C LYS A 46 -5.33 -1.80 -21.68
N PHE A 47 -4.63 -0.93 -20.97
CA PHE A 47 -5.25 0.22 -20.30
C PHE A 47 -4.77 1.60 -20.80
N LYS A 48 -3.68 1.65 -21.58
CA LYS A 48 -3.07 2.92 -22.01
C LYS A 48 -4.04 3.87 -22.69
N ASN A 49 -4.93 3.35 -23.56
CA ASN A 49 -5.82 4.21 -24.33
C ASN A 49 -6.85 4.94 -23.47
N GLU A 50 -7.16 4.41 -22.31
CA GLU A 50 -8.16 4.96 -21.39
C GLU A 50 -7.52 5.74 -20.24
N TYR A 51 -6.38 5.24 -19.72
CA TYR A 51 -5.76 5.77 -18.50
C TYR A 51 -4.34 6.34 -18.70
N GLY A 52 -3.79 6.33 -19.92
CA GLY A 52 -2.46 6.89 -20.19
C GLY A 52 -1.30 5.95 -19.92
N GLU A 53 -0.13 6.52 -19.60
CA GLU A 53 1.12 5.75 -19.42
C GLU A 53 1.27 5.21 -17.99
N LEU A 54 2.18 4.24 -17.85
CA LEU A 54 2.53 3.68 -16.54
C LEU A 54 3.42 4.65 -15.76
N ILE A 55 3.07 4.85 -14.49
CA ILE A 55 3.93 5.41 -13.46
C ILE A 55 4.21 4.30 -12.45
N ILE A 56 5.47 3.96 -12.26
CA ILE A 56 5.90 2.88 -11.39
C ILE A 56 6.16 3.45 -10.00
N CYS A 57 5.27 3.19 -9.06
CA CYS A 57 5.35 3.67 -7.68
C CYS A 57 6.06 2.62 -6.82
N CYS A 58 7.10 3.03 -6.12
CA CYS A 58 7.99 2.10 -5.42
C CYS A 58 8.11 2.43 -3.93
N ASP A 59 8.20 1.38 -3.10
CA ASP A 59 8.57 1.56 -1.70
C ASP A 59 10.03 1.97 -1.55
N ASN A 60 10.30 2.85 -0.62
CA ASN A 60 11.64 3.07 -0.10
C ASN A 60 11.86 2.24 1.18
N ASN A 61 13.13 1.96 1.50
CA ASN A 61 13.48 1.20 2.70
C ASN A 61 13.29 2.00 4.00
N LYS A 62 13.34 3.33 3.95
CA LYS A 62 12.88 4.21 5.00
C LYS A 62 11.39 4.46 4.86
N ASN A 63 10.70 4.66 5.98
CA ASN A 63 9.26 4.88 5.99
C ASN A 63 8.91 5.83 7.15
N TRP A 64 8.27 6.94 6.83
CA TRP A 64 7.89 7.97 7.78
C TRP A 64 6.97 7.43 8.89
N ARG A 65 6.09 6.46 8.58
CA ARG A 65 5.20 5.86 9.59
C ARG A 65 5.96 5.23 10.74
N LYS A 66 7.14 4.68 10.48
CA LYS A 66 7.99 4.07 11.53
C LYS A 66 8.61 5.10 12.47
N THR A 67 8.71 6.37 12.08
CA THR A 67 9.24 7.42 12.95
C THR A 67 8.22 7.82 14.01
N ILE A 68 6.92 7.73 13.70
CA ILE A 68 5.83 8.06 14.63
C ILE A 68 5.20 6.81 15.27
N PHE A 69 5.30 5.66 14.63
CA PHE A 69 4.79 4.38 15.12
C PHE A 69 5.83 3.26 14.88
N PRO A 70 6.79 3.05 15.80
CA PRO A 70 7.88 2.08 15.64
C PRO A 70 7.42 0.64 15.43
N GLU A 71 6.24 0.28 15.91
CA GLU A 71 5.62 -1.04 15.77
C GLU A 71 5.07 -1.30 14.35
N TYR A 72 5.02 -0.28 13.49
CA TYR A 72 4.53 -0.38 12.12
C TYR A 72 5.30 -1.43 11.32
N LYS A 73 4.59 -2.45 10.84
CA LYS A 73 5.14 -3.59 10.09
C LYS A 73 6.25 -4.39 10.82
N ALA A 74 6.46 -4.17 12.12
CA ALA A 74 7.55 -4.82 12.88
C ALA A 74 7.43 -6.35 12.90
N HIS A 75 6.21 -6.89 12.99
CA HIS A 75 5.95 -8.34 12.98
C HIS A 75 6.35 -9.01 11.66
N ARG A 76 6.43 -8.26 10.54
CA ARG A 76 6.85 -8.81 9.23
C ARG A 76 8.28 -9.33 9.25
N LYS A 77 9.17 -8.72 10.07
CA LYS A 77 10.55 -9.19 10.25
C LYS A 77 10.58 -10.61 10.81
N VAL A 78 9.82 -10.85 11.87
CA VAL A 78 9.71 -12.19 12.49
C VAL A 78 9.13 -13.21 11.51
N GLY A 79 8.14 -12.81 10.70
CA GLY A 79 7.58 -13.67 9.67
C GLY A 79 8.61 -14.07 8.59
N ARG A 80 9.44 -13.12 8.16
CA ARG A 80 10.51 -13.37 7.17
C ARG A 80 11.60 -14.28 7.73
N GLU A 81 12.00 -14.09 8.97
CA GLU A 81 13.02 -14.94 9.64
C GLU A 81 12.56 -16.41 9.77
N LYS A 82 11.26 -16.65 9.84
CA LYS A 82 10.66 -17.98 9.88
C LYS A 82 10.36 -18.57 8.49
N SER A 83 10.52 -17.78 7.44
CA SER A 83 10.26 -18.19 6.06
C SER A 83 11.40 -19.04 5.52
N SER A 84 11.08 -19.99 4.63
CA SER A 84 12.08 -20.71 3.84
C SER A 84 12.66 -19.88 2.68
N LEU A 85 12.15 -18.67 2.45
CA LEU A 85 12.59 -17.78 1.38
C LEU A 85 13.77 -16.92 1.82
N ASP A 86 14.77 -16.76 0.96
CA ASP A 86 15.84 -15.78 1.14
C ASP A 86 15.35 -14.39 0.76
N TRP A 87 14.80 -13.68 1.74
CA TRP A 87 14.28 -12.33 1.56
C TRP A 87 15.35 -11.30 1.19
N ASN A 88 16.64 -11.55 1.51
CA ASN A 88 17.72 -10.64 1.11
C ASN A 88 17.95 -10.76 -0.40
N ASP A 89 18.03 -11.97 -0.95
CA ASP A 89 18.14 -12.23 -2.37
C ASP A 89 16.92 -11.65 -3.12
N ILE A 90 15.71 -11.89 -2.62
CA ILE A 90 14.48 -11.37 -3.19
C ILE A 90 14.49 -9.84 -3.28
N PHE A 91 14.88 -9.14 -2.21
CA PHE A 91 14.93 -7.68 -2.22
C PHE A 91 16.08 -7.13 -3.08
N GLN A 92 17.21 -7.81 -3.16
CA GLN A 92 18.28 -7.45 -4.09
C GLN A 92 17.81 -7.54 -5.54
N THR A 93 17.14 -8.63 -5.90
CA THR A 93 16.55 -8.85 -7.23
C THR A 93 15.48 -7.79 -7.55
N LEU A 94 14.58 -7.51 -6.61
CA LEU A 94 13.55 -6.46 -6.74
C LEU A 94 14.20 -5.10 -7.04
N ASN A 95 15.18 -4.71 -6.25
CA ASN A 95 15.87 -3.42 -6.40
C ASN A 95 16.68 -3.33 -7.70
N LYS A 96 17.24 -4.45 -8.16
CA LYS A 96 17.99 -4.52 -9.42
C LYS A 96 17.05 -4.31 -10.60
N ILE A 97 15.95 -5.05 -10.67
CA ILE A 97 14.96 -4.94 -11.74
C ILE A 97 14.31 -3.53 -11.75
N ARG A 98 14.03 -2.96 -10.58
CA ARG A 98 13.53 -1.59 -10.47
C ARG A 98 14.49 -0.57 -11.09
N ARG A 99 15.79 -0.67 -10.81
CA ARG A 99 16.82 0.19 -11.43
C ARG A 99 16.87 0.00 -12.94
N GLU A 100 16.84 -1.24 -13.42
CA GLU A 100 16.81 -1.53 -14.85
C GLU A 100 15.59 -0.90 -15.53
N ILE A 101 14.41 -0.96 -14.89
CA ILE A 101 13.19 -0.32 -15.41
C ILE A 101 13.39 1.20 -15.49
N ARG A 102 13.95 1.84 -14.45
CA ARG A 102 14.22 3.28 -14.42
C ARG A 102 15.21 3.71 -15.49
N ASP A 103 16.29 2.95 -15.67
CA ASP A 103 17.43 3.36 -16.49
C ASP A 103 17.24 3.03 -17.98
N VAL A 104 16.42 2.03 -18.32
CA VAL A 104 16.34 1.48 -19.68
C VAL A 104 14.96 1.66 -20.32
N PHE A 105 13.90 1.74 -19.54
CA PHE A 105 12.53 1.77 -20.06
C PHE A 105 11.94 3.17 -19.99
N PRO A 106 11.02 3.53 -20.90
CA PRO A 106 10.39 4.86 -20.96
C PRO A 106 9.26 4.99 -19.91
N TYR A 107 9.46 4.47 -18.70
CA TYR A 107 8.51 4.58 -17.60
C TYR A 107 9.01 5.58 -16.57
N LEU A 108 8.13 6.42 -16.08
CA LEU A 108 8.40 7.21 -14.88
C LEU A 108 8.43 6.25 -13.68
N VAL A 109 9.56 6.24 -12.95
CA VAL A 109 9.73 5.43 -11.75
C VAL A 109 9.91 6.37 -10.58
N ILE A 110 8.94 6.39 -9.66
CA ILE A 110 8.94 7.25 -8.48
C ILE A 110 9.31 6.40 -7.26
N GLU A 111 10.42 6.74 -6.65
CA GLU A 111 10.91 6.22 -5.38
C GLU A 111 11.46 7.37 -4.56
N VAL A 112 10.81 7.67 -3.44
CA VAL A 112 11.13 8.80 -2.58
C VAL A 112 11.56 8.30 -1.21
N GLU A 113 12.61 8.88 -0.65
CA GLU A 113 13.06 8.56 0.69
C GLU A 113 11.96 8.90 1.71
N GLY A 114 11.64 7.96 2.56
CA GLY A 114 10.58 8.10 3.55
C GLY A 114 9.20 7.64 3.08
N ALA A 115 8.95 7.52 1.76
CA ALA A 115 7.65 7.13 1.23
C ALA A 115 7.52 5.62 0.99
N GLU A 116 6.31 5.11 1.11
CA GLU A 116 5.88 3.85 0.52
C GLU A 116 5.22 4.10 -0.86
N ALA A 117 5.08 3.06 -1.65
CA ALA A 117 4.35 3.13 -2.93
C ALA A 117 2.94 3.69 -2.75
N ASP A 118 2.31 3.38 -1.60
CA ASP A 118 0.97 3.84 -1.25
C ASP A 118 0.91 5.37 -1.11
N ASP A 119 1.94 5.98 -0.50
CA ASP A 119 2.06 7.43 -0.38
C ASP A 119 2.22 8.09 -1.75
N VAL A 120 3.09 7.51 -2.59
CA VAL A 120 3.29 7.98 -3.97
C VAL A 120 1.98 7.91 -4.76
N ILE A 121 1.25 6.79 -4.69
CA ILE A 121 -0.03 6.61 -5.37
C ILE A 121 -1.05 7.62 -4.88
N ALA A 122 -1.14 7.85 -3.56
CA ALA A 122 -2.07 8.81 -2.98
C ALA A 122 -1.81 10.23 -3.48
N ILE A 123 -0.57 10.73 -3.36
CA ILE A 123 -0.19 12.07 -3.80
C ILE A 123 -0.39 12.23 -5.33
N MET A 124 0.04 11.24 -6.13
CA MET A 124 -0.17 11.30 -7.58
C MET A 124 -1.66 11.32 -7.95
N THR A 125 -2.50 10.60 -7.20
CA THR A 125 -3.95 10.64 -7.39
C THR A 125 -4.51 12.04 -7.13
N GLU A 126 -4.07 12.71 -6.08
CA GLU A 126 -4.51 14.08 -5.73
C GLU A 126 -4.05 15.12 -6.76
N ILE A 127 -2.89 14.95 -7.38
CA ILE A 127 -2.42 15.86 -8.44
C ILE A 127 -3.23 15.70 -9.73
N LEU A 128 -3.59 14.47 -10.05
CA LEU A 128 -4.20 14.10 -11.32
C LEU A 128 -5.75 14.10 -11.25
N LEU A 129 -6.36 14.89 -10.35
CA LEU A 129 -7.81 14.91 -10.10
C LEU A 129 -8.67 15.26 -11.33
N LYS A 130 -8.09 15.90 -12.34
CA LYS A 130 -8.82 16.29 -13.57
C LYS A 130 -8.82 15.20 -14.65
N GLU A 131 -8.12 14.11 -14.42
CA GLU A 131 -7.87 13.09 -15.42
C GLU A 131 -8.24 11.71 -14.85
N GLN A 132 -8.64 10.78 -15.70
CA GLN A 132 -8.90 9.40 -15.27
C GLN A 132 -7.59 8.71 -14.90
N ASN A 133 -7.57 8.07 -13.74
CA ASN A 133 -6.41 7.39 -13.19
C ASN A 133 -6.77 5.97 -12.80
N LEU A 134 -5.87 5.04 -13.12
CA LEU A 134 -6.02 3.64 -12.77
C LEU A 134 -4.94 3.22 -11.77
N ILE A 135 -5.34 2.82 -10.58
CA ILE A 135 -4.45 2.18 -9.61
C ILE A 135 -4.36 0.70 -9.96
N LEU A 136 -3.16 0.23 -10.28
CA LEU A 136 -2.88 -1.16 -10.58
C LEU A 136 -2.31 -1.86 -9.33
N SER A 137 -3.21 -2.24 -8.44
CA SER A 137 -2.90 -2.93 -7.19
C SER A 137 -4.10 -3.72 -6.69
N GLY A 138 -3.85 -4.84 -6.03
CA GLY A 138 -4.85 -5.63 -5.30
C GLY A 138 -4.96 -5.24 -3.84
N ASP A 139 -4.23 -4.21 -3.38
CA ASP A 139 -4.33 -3.75 -2.01
C ASP A 139 -5.69 -3.08 -1.78
N LYS A 140 -6.36 -3.50 -0.69
CA LYS A 140 -7.67 -2.98 -0.32
C LYS A 140 -7.62 -1.51 0.09
N ASP A 141 -6.45 -1.05 0.60
CA ASP A 141 -6.32 0.26 1.20
C ASP A 141 -6.49 1.39 0.18
N PHE A 142 -6.23 1.11 -1.10
CA PHE A 142 -6.55 2.04 -2.19
C PHE A 142 -8.04 2.26 -2.43
N GLY A 143 -8.91 1.43 -1.86
CA GLY A 143 -10.36 1.64 -1.93
C GLY A 143 -10.81 3.00 -1.39
N GLN A 144 -10.08 3.57 -0.43
CA GLN A 144 -10.35 4.92 0.09
C GLN A 144 -10.12 6.03 -0.94
N LEU A 145 -9.26 5.82 -1.95
CA LEU A 145 -8.97 6.79 -3.01
C LEU A 145 -10.09 6.86 -4.05
N GLN A 146 -11.03 5.91 -4.04
CA GLN A 146 -12.24 5.97 -4.89
C GLN A 146 -13.25 7.03 -4.41
N LYS A 147 -12.94 7.81 -3.36
CA LYS A 147 -13.62 9.06 -3.03
C LYS A 147 -13.54 10.10 -4.17
N TYR A 148 -12.59 9.93 -5.07
CA TYR A 148 -12.43 10.73 -6.28
C TYR A 148 -13.06 9.99 -7.47
N ASP A 149 -14.05 10.57 -8.13
CA ASP A 149 -14.83 9.97 -9.23
C ASP A 149 -13.99 9.55 -10.44
N ASN A 150 -12.79 10.09 -10.57
CA ASN A 150 -11.85 9.84 -11.66
C ASN A 150 -10.82 8.74 -11.33
N VAL A 151 -10.94 8.07 -10.20
CA VAL A 151 -9.99 7.06 -9.72
C VAL A 151 -10.61 5.68 -9.78
N PHE A 152 -9.94 4.78 -10.48
CA PHE A 152 -10.31 3.39 -10.65
C PHE A 152 -9.23 2.49 -10.09
N GLN A 153 -9.61 1.33 -9.59
CA GLN A 153 -8.65 0.32 -9.11
C GLN A 153 -8.85 -0.99 -9.85
N PHE A 154 -7.77 -1.55 -10.38
CA PHE A 154 -7.75 -2.88 -10.99
C PHE A 154 -6.85 -3.82 -10.19
N ASN A 155 -7.43 -4.94 -9.74
CA ASN A 155 -6.67 -5.98 -9.06
C ASN A 155 -5.98 -6.90 -10.11
N PRO A 156 -4.64 -6.85 -10.25
CA PRO A 156 -3.93 -7.60 -11.27
C PRO A 156 -3.93 -9.11 -11.02
N MET A 157 -4.07 -9.53 -9.76
CA MET A 157 -4.09 -10.95 -9.41
C MET A 157 -5.45 -11.59 -9.68
N ARG A 158 -6.53 -10.88 -9.35
CA ARG A 158 -7.90 -11.35 -9.55
C ARG A 158 -8.49 -10.95 -10.91
N LYS A 159 -7.79 -10.05 -11.66
CA LYS A 159 -8.15 -9.58 -13.01
C LYS A 159 -9.53 -8.92 -13.09
N HIS A 160 -9.93 -8.17 -12.07
CA HIS A 160 -11.18 -7.42 -12.06
C HIS A 160 -10.97 -6.02 -11.45
N PHE A 161 -11.88 -5.11 -11.78
CA PHE A 161 -11.97 -3.81 -11.11
C PHE A 161 -12.49 -4.02 -9.68
N VAL A 162 -11.92 -3.23 -8.76
CA VAL A 162 -12.37 -3.16 -7.37
C VAL A 162 -13.29 -1.95 -7.26
N GLU A 163 -14.45 -2.14 -6.69
CA GLU A 163 -15.45 -1.07 -6.49
C GLU A 163 -15.76 -0.98 -5.00
N ILE A 164 -15.76 0.22 -4.46
CA ILE A 164 -16.09 0.53 -3.06
C ILE A 164 -17.32 1.42 -3.06
N ASP A 165 -18.42 0.96 -2.47
CA ASP A 165 -19.70 1.68 -2.44
C ASP A 165 -19.61 3.01 -1.69
N ASP A 166 -18.86 3.04 -0.58
CA ASP A 166 -18.70 4.22 0.29
C ASP A 166 -17.24 4.30 0.78
N PRO A 167 -16.36 4.99 0.03
CA PRO A 167 -14.95 5.11 0.37
C PRO A 167 -14.67 5.81 1.71
N GLU A 168 -15.53 6.74 2.13
CA GLU A 168 -15.38 7.44 3.40
C GLU A 168 -15.68 6.52 4.58
N LYS A 169 -16.77 5.77 4.50
CA LYS A 169 -17.08 4.73 5.50
C LYS A 169 -16.05 3.61 5.51
N PHE A 170 -15.54 3.24 4.33
CA PHE A 170 -14.48 2.26 4.20
C PHE A 170 -13.22 2.70 4.98
N LEU A 171 -12.74 3.94 4.75
CA LEU A 171 -11.61 4.51 5.49
C LEU A 171 -11.90 4.54 6.99
N LYS A 172 -13.07 4.99 7.39
CA LYS A 172 -13.45 5.08 8.80
C LYS A 172 -13.49 3.70 9.47
N GLU A 173 -13.97 2.68 8.78
CA GLU A 173 -13.92 1.31 9.28
C GLU A 173 -12.47 0.82 9.45
N GLN A 174 -11.57 1.16 8.53
CA GLN A 174 -10.15 0.86 8.65
C GLN A 174 -9.52 1.56 9.86
N ILE A 175 -9.82 2.85 10.09
CA ILE A 175 -9.34 3.58 11.27
C ILE A 175 -9.82 2.90 12.56
N LEU A 176 -11.08 2.52 12.64
CA LEU A 176 -11.63 1.85 13.83
C LEU A 176 -11.00 0.48 14.06
N ARG A 177 -10.84 -0.32 13.01
CA ARG A 177 -10.35 -1.71 13.11
C ARG A 177 -8.84 -1.82 13.13
N GLY A 178 -8.12 -0.81 12.64
CA GLY A 178 -6.70 -0.89 12.34
C GLY A 178 -6.40 -1.84 11.19
N ASP A 179 -5.12 -2.08 10.93
CA ASP A 179 -4.65 -3.06 9.96
C ASP A 179 -3.66 -4.05 10.59
N LYS A 180 -4.12 -5.28 10.75
CA LYS A 180 -3.28 -6.36 11.30
C LYS A 180 -2.08 -6.67 10.41
N GLY A 181 -2.23 -6.55 9.08
CA GLY A 181 -1.17 -6.78 8.11
C GLY A 181 -0.03 -5.78 8.24
N ASP A 182 -0.32 -4.58 8.73
CA ASP A 182 0.63 -3.50 8.96
C ASP A 182 1.03 -3.36 10.45
N GLY A 183 0.47 -4.20 11.31
CA GLY A 183 0.75 -4.18 12.74
C GLY A 183 0.03 -3.05 13.47
N VAL A 184 -0.99 -2.46 12.86
CA VAL A 184 -1.82 -1.41 13.45
C VAL A 184 -3.00 -2.06 14.17
N PRO A 185 -3.07 -2.05 15.52
CA PRO A 185 -4.18 -2.63 16.24
C PRO A 185 -5.43 -1.75 16.12
N ASN A 186 -6.61 -2.32 16.46
CA ASN A 186 -7.80 -1.50 16.50
C ASN A 186 -7.65 -0.34 17.50
N PHE A 187 -8.39 0.73 17.29
CA PHE A 187 -8.20 1.99 18.01
C PHE A 187 -8.44 1.92 19.53
N LEU A 188 -9.07 0.86 20.03
CA LEU A 188 -9.25 0.62 21.48
C LEU A 188 -8.04 -0.05 22.12
N SER A 189 -7.10 -0.55 21.32
CA SER A 189 -6.00 -1.39 21.77
C SER A 189 -4.70 -0.60 21.88
N PRO A 190 -3.82 -0.94 22.85
CA PRO A 190 -2.49 -0.34 22.96
C PRO A 190 -1.67 -0.51 21.69
N SER A 191 -0.74 0.41 21.45
CA SER A 191 0.10 0.46 20.25
C SER A 191 0.97 -0.80 20.10
N ASP A 192 1.50 -1.33 21.18
CA ASP A 192 2.39 -2.50 21.23
C ASP A 192 1.68 -3.85 21.17
N THR A 193 0.35 -3.87 21.01
CA THR A 193 -0.49 -5.08 21.09
C THR A 193 0.07 -6.27 20.30
N PHE A 194 0.51 -6.04 19.06
CA PHE A 194 1.01 -7.12 18.20
C PHE A 194 2.48 -7.47 18.46
N VAL A 195 3.26 -6.54 19.00
CA VAL A 195 4.67 -6.76 19.36
C VAL A 195 4.78 -7.47 20.69
N SER A 196 3.95 -7.09 21.65
CA SER A 196 3.88 -7.75 22.97
C SER A 196 3.20 -9.13 22.93
N GLY A 197 2.57 -9.50 21.80
CA GLY A 197 1.79 -10.72 21.67
C GLY A 197 0.45 -10.71 22.43
N SER A 198 0.01 -9.52 22.85
CA SER A 198 -1.26 -9.33 23.56
C SER A 198 -2.46 -9.49 22.65
N ARG A 199 -3.62 -9.78 23.25
CA ARG A 199 -4.88 -9.77 22.50
C ARG A 199 -5.41 -8.36 22.37
N GLN A 200 -5.96 -8.03 21.22
CA GLN A 200 -6.66 -6.77 21.03
C GLN A 200 -7.89 -6.66 21.96
N VAL A 201 -8.21 -5.44 22.36
CA VAL A 201 -9.48 -5.11 23.01
C VAL A 201 -10.62 -5.49 22.06
N PRO A 202 -11.66 -6.23 22.53
CA PRO A 202 -12.75 -6.64 21.65
C PRO A 202 -13.50 -5.47 21.02
N LEU A 203 -13.56 -5.45 19.70
CA LEU A 203 -14.31 -4.49 18.90
C LEU A 203 -15.39 -5.22 18.10
N SER A 204 -16.64 -5.20 18.60
CA SER A 204 -17.76 -5.86 17.94
C SER A 204 -18.21 -5.15 16.67
N ARG A 205 -18.78 -5.90 15.73
CA ARG A 205 -19.38 -5.33 14.50
C ARG A 205 -20.46 -4.30 14.83
N THR A 206 -21.29 -4.55 15.85
CA THR A 206 -22.33 -3.61 16.27
C THR A 206 -21.77 -2.27 16.73
N LYS A 207 -20.62 -2.26 17.46
CA LYS A 207 -19.97 -1.01 17.86
C LYS A 207 -19.46 -0.26 16.63
N VAL A 208 -18.80 -0.95 15.69
CA VAL A 208 -18.33 -0.34 14.46
C VAL A 208 -19.47 0.25 13.66
N SER A 209 -20.55 -0.52 13.41
CA SER A 209 -21.73 -0.01 12.69
C SER A 209 -22.37 1.20 13.35
N LYS A 210 -22.31 1.31 14.69
CA LYS A 210 -22.82 2.46 15.43
C LYS A 210 -21.93 3.68 15.24
N TRP A 211 -20.59 3.51 15.28
CA TRP A 211 -19.62 4.59 15.27
C TRP A 211 -19.25 5.09 13.89
N ILE A 212 -19.52 4.27 12.86
CA ILE A 212 -19.12 4.60 11.50
C ILE A 212 -19.80 5.87 10.95
N ASP A 213 -21.01 6.16 11.40
CA ASP A 213 -21.79 7.34 11.01
C ASP A 213 -21.69 8.49 12.04
N MET A 214 -20.84 8.37 13.08
CA MET A 214 -20.70 9.34 14.16
C MET A 214 -19.34 10.03 14.09
N GLU A 215 -19.28 11.32 14.41
CA GLU A 215 -17.98 11.99 14.54
C GLU A 215 -17.20 11.46 15.74
N PRO A 216 -15.85 11.33 15.64
CA PRO A 216 -15.00 10.78 16.71
C PRO A 216 -15.20 11.45 18.05
N GLU A 217 -15.43 12.77 18.07
CA GLU A 217 -15.63 13.59 19.26
C GLU A 217 -16.87 13.18 20.05
N ILE A 218 -17.85 12.51 19.40
CA ILE A 218 -19.11 12.09 20.01
C ILE A 218 -18.95 10.79 20.79
N PHE A 219 -18.08 9.86 20.32
CA PHE A 219 -17.97 8.53 20.89
C PHE A 219 -16.63 8.21 21.54
N CYS A 220 -15.58 8.99 21.27
CA CYS A 220 -14.26 8.76 21.84
C CYS A 220 -14.13 9.44 23.21
N ASN A 221 -13.62 8.70 24.19
CA ASN A 221 -12.93 9.30 25.32
C ASN A 221 -11.48 9.64 24.92
N TYR A 222 -10.69 10.19 25.84
CA TYR A 222 -9.31 10.60 25.57
C TYR A 222 -8.44 9.46 25.02
N GLU A 223 -8.46 8.28 25.65
CA GLU A 223 -7.67 7.14 25.22
C GLU A 223 -8.09 6.61 23.83
N MET A 224 -9.40 6.57 23.59
CA MET A 224 -9.96 6.21 22.30
C MET A 224 -9.57 7.21 21.21
N ALA A 225 -9.55 8.49 21.51
CA ALA A 225 -9.14 9.54 20.58
C ALA A 225 -7.67 9.41 20.18
N VAL A 226 -6.78 9.09 21.12
CA VAL A 226 -5.36 8.80 20.84
C VAL A 226 -5.21 7.59 19.89
N GLY A 227 -5.93 6.51 20.18
CA GLY A 227 -5.91 5.33 19.32
C GLY A 227 -6.50 5.58 17.93
N TYR A 228 -7.57 6.39 17.86
CA TYR A 228 -8.20 6.78 16.60
C TYR A 228 -7.24 7.62 15.75
N GLN A 229 -6.58 8.62 16.35
CA GLN A 229 -5.64 9.49 15.66
C GLN A 229 -4.42 8.68 15.16
N ARG A 230 -3.85 7.82 16.00
CA ARG A 230 -2.78 6.89 15.58
C ARG A 230 -3.20 6.09 14.35
N ASN A 231 -4.38 5.46 14.39
CA ASN A 231 -4.82 4.63 13.28
C ASN A 231 -5.08 5.47 12.02
N LYS A 232 -5.65 6.67 12.17
CA LYS A 232 -5.84 7.61 11.07
C LYS A 232 -4.52 7.91 10.37
N GLU A 233 -3.48 8.26 11.12
CA GLU A 233 -2.14 8.53 10.58
C GLU A 233 -1.50 7.31 9.90
N MET A 234 -1.80 6.10 10.37
CA MET A 234 -1.21 4.88 9.79
C MET A 234 -1.92 4.40 8.53
N VAL A 235 -3.24 4.56 8.43
CA VAL A 235 -4.03 3.93 7.35
C VAL A 235 -4.57 4.91 6.31
N GLN A 236 -4.66 6.22 6.63
CA GLN A 236 -5.17 7.19 5.68
C GLN A 236 -4.13 7.52 4.61
N LEU A 237 -4.58 7.49 3.36
CA LEU A 237 -3.78 7.81 2.17
C LEU A 237 -4.23 9.18 1.63
N SER A 238 -3.63 10.25 2.16
CA SER A 238 -3.86 11.61 1.67
C SER A 238 -2.74 12.54 2.12
N SER A 239 -2.57 13.66 1.42
CA SER A 239 -1.64 14.73 1.77
C SER A 239 -1.89 15.34 3.16
N ASP A 240 -3.10 15.19 3.71
CA ASP A 240 -3.43 15.66 5.07
C ASP A 240 -2.66 14.93 6.18
N VAL A 241 -2.17 13.72 5.93
CA VAL A 241 -1.47 12.90 6.92
C VAL A 241 -0.05 12.54 6.51
N ILE A 242 0.24 12.48 5.22
CA ILE A 242 1.59 12.26 4.69
C ILE A 242 2.42 13.52 5.00
N PRO A 243 3.62 13.42 5.62
CA PRO A 243 4.45 14.58 5.93
C PRO A 243 4.73 15.47 4.72
N ASP A 244 4.74 16.78 4.93
CA ASP A 244 4.90 17.76 3.86
C ASP A 244 6.21 17.55 3.08
N ASP A 245 7.31 17.24 3.75
CA ASP A 245 8.61 16.98 3.13
C ASP A 245 8.60 15.75 2.21
N VAL A 246 7.85 14.70 2.62
CA VAL A 246 7.64 13.51 1.78
C VAL A 246 6.75 13.85 0.59
N SER A 247 5.65 14.56 0.82
CA SER A 247 4.72 14.98 -0.24
C SER A 247 5.42 15.87 -1.27
N ILE A 248 6.20 16.86 -0.84
CA ILE A 248 6.97 17.74 -1.72
C ILE A 248 7.99 16.91 -2.54
N SER A 249 8.71 16.00 -1.90
CA SER A 249 9.68 15.16 -2.60
C SER A 249 9.05 14.26 -3.67
N ILE A 250 7.79 13.81 -3.45
CA ILE A 250 7.04 13.07 -4.48
C ILE A 250 6.67 13.98 -5.66
N LEU A 251 6.32 15.25 -5.37
CA LEU A 251 5.94 16.23 -6.39
C LEU A 251 7.12 16.68 -7.27
N GLU A 252 8.35 16.59 -6.78
CA GLU A 252 9.58 16.98 -7.48
C GLU A 252 10.14 15.89 -8.39
N CYS A 253 9.57 14.68 -8.37
CA CYS A 253 9.94 13.57 -9.25
C CYS A 253 9.27 13.66 -10.62
#